data_137f52dc9d9a2ef40b2d5043b738892c
#
_entry.id   137f52dc9d9a2ef40b2d5043b738892c
#
_cell.length_a   1.000
_cell.length_b   1.000
_cell.length_c   1.000
_cell.angle_alpha   90.00
_cell.angle_beta   90.00
_cell.angle_gamma   90.00
#
_symmetry.space_group_name_H-M   'P 1'
#
loop_
_entity.id
_entity.type
_entity.pdbx_description
1 polymer ?
#
loop_
_entity_poly.entity_id
_entity_poly.type
_entity_poly.pdbx_seq_one_letter_code
_entity_poly.pdbx_strand_id
1 'polypeptide(L)'
;WYDVATRFTFQFLSDASAAQIELAQSQVLEADNRLIFKKVMRRLFNNTNNTTIIQNTAYQAKPLYNADSEFIPDYAGVSFNAATHTHYVKSGAVTLDSGDFETLVSLLEEHGYKRATGYQIVVMINPAQAPSVRSWRANVANLNGAVAQYDFVPPRGVNIILPSTVALFGDQPAQTFAGFDVVGAYGPYLVIMDSNIPTGYLFAFATQGSATSTNLVGIREHANSSLRGLILKGGDRNQYPIINSAYIHGFGTGIRARGAGAVMQLATAGTYDIPALYA
;
A
#
# COMPACT_ATOMS: atom_id res chain seq x y z
N TRP A 1 -8.15 -13.38 -14.23
CA TRP A 1 -9.54 -12.99 -14.36
C TRP A 1 -10.27 -13.25 -13.04
N TYR A 2 -11.13 -12.31 -12.65
CA TYR A 2 -12.01 -12.40 -11.49
C TYR A 2 -13.43 -12.19 -11.96
N ASP A 3 -14.38 -12.86 -11.34
CA ASP A 3 -15.80 -12.73 -11.69
C ASP A 3 -16.67 -12.65 -10.44
N VAL A 4 -17.76 -11.91 -10.56
CA VAL A 4 -18.83 -11.83 -9.56
C VAL A 4 -20.13 -11.99 -10.32
N ALA A 5 -20.88 -13.06 -10.01
CA ALA A 5 -22.18 -13.28 -10.62
C ALA A 5 -23.28 -12.59 -9.79
N THR A 6 -24.17 -11.88 -10.47
CA THR A 6 -25.44 -11.42 -9.90
C THR A 6 -26.57 -12.29 -10.45
N ARG A 7 -27.46 -12.73 -9.57
CA ARG A 7 -28.61 -13.58 -9.92
C ARG A 7 -29.88 -12.91 -9.42
N PHE A 8 -30.81 -12.72 -10.31
CA PHE A 8 -32.12 -12.20 -9.97
C PHE A 8 -33.20 -13.18 -10.42
N THR A 9 -34.22 -13.36 -9.61
CA THR A 9 -35.41 -14.09 -10.07
C THR A 9 -36.25 -13.17 -10.97
N PHE A 10 -36.98 -13.75 -11.89
CA PHE A 10 -37.91 -13.00 -12.74
C PHE A 10 -38.92 -12.20 -11.89
N GLN A 11 -39.43 -12.80 -10.81
CA GLN A 11 -40.36 -12.14 -9.90
C GLN A 11 -39.71 -10.91 -9.24
N PHE A 12 -38.49 -11.06 -8.72
CA PHE A 12 -37.78 -9.93 -8.13
C PHE A 12 -37.62 -8.77 -9.12
N LEU A 13 -37.20 -9.06 -10.38
CA LEU A 13 -37.03 -8.02 -11.39
C LEU A 13 -38.34 -7.36 -11.81
N SER A 14 -39.47 -8.07 -11.73
CA SER A 14 -40.78 -7.50 -12.00
C SER A 14 -41.25 -6.54 -10.90
N ASP A 15 -40.89 -6.82 -9.65
CA ASP A 15 -41.37 -6.09 -8.48
C ASP A 15 -40.33 -5.10 -7.94
N ALA A 16 -39.04 -5.23 -8.33
CA ALA A 16 -37.95 -4.40 -7.85
C ALA A 16 -38.01 -2.96 -8.38
N SER A 17 -37.76 -2.03 -7.51
CA SER A 17 -37.49 -0.63 -7.91
C SER A 17 -36.10 -0.51 -8.56
N ALA A 18 -35.92 0.52 -9.40
CA ALA A 18 -34.62 0.82 -9.97
C ALA A 18 -33.52 1.00 -8.88
N ALA A 19 -33.86 1.62 -7.74
CA ALA A 19 -32.94 1.81 -6.64
C ALA A 19 -32.42 0.50 -6.03
N GLN A 20 -33.23 -0.57 -5.99
CA GLN A 20 -32.80 -1.88 -5.51
C GLN A 20 -31.80 -2.56 -6.46
N ILE A 21 -31.98 -2.38 -7.77
CA ILE A 21 -31.05 -2.90 -8.78
C ILE A 21 -29.75 -2.10 -8.75
N GLU A 22 -29.82 -0.78 -8.64
CA GLU A 22 -28.64 0.10 -8.49
C GLU A 22 -27.83 -0.23 -7.24
N LEU A 23 -28.49 -0.53 -6.11
CA LEU A 23 -27.83 -0.95 -4.89
C LEU A 23 -27.04 -2.26 -5.09
N ALA A 24 -27.63 -3.25 -5.78
CA ALA A 24 -26.92 -4.50 -6.08
C ALA A 24 -25.71 -4.26 -6.98
N GLN A 25 -25.81 -3.35 -7.95
CA GLN A 25 -24.68 -2.98 -8.82
C GLN A 25 -23.58 -2.24 -8.05
N SER A 26 -23.94 -1.31 -7.17
CA SER A 26 -22.97 -0.58 -6.35
C SER A 26 -22.18 -1.50 -5.42
N GLN A 27 -22.80 -2.54 -4.87
CA GLN A 27 -22.13 -3.58 -4.08
C GLN A 27 -21.08 -4.34 -4.89
N VAL A 28 -21.36 -4.62 -6.18
CA VAL A 28 -20.36 -5.26 -7.06
C VAL A 28 -19.17 -4.35 -7.32
N LEU A 29 -19.43 -3.05 -7.59
CA LEU A 29 -18.36 -2.07 -7.80
C LEU A 29 -17.48 -1.92 -6.55
N GLU A 30 -18.09 -1.90 -5.38
CA GLU A 30 -17.37 -1.85 -4.11
C GLU A 30 -16.54 -3.12 -3.88
N ALA A 31 -17.09 -4.29 -4.18
CA ALA A 31 -16.38 -5.57 -4.07
C ALA A 31 -15.16 -5.62 -5.02
N ASP A 32 -15.29 -5.11 -6.24
CA ASP A 32 -14.18 -5.04 -7.21
C ASP A 32 -13.08 -4.10 -6.73
N ASN A 33 -13.42 -2.91 -6.24
CA ASN A 33 -12.45 -1.97 -5.67
C ASN A 33 -11.71 -2.58 -4.47
N ARG A 34 -12.42 -3.25 -3.57
CA ARG A 34 -11.81 -3.98 -2.43
C ARG A 34 -10.88 -5.09 -2.91
N LEU A 35 -11.26 -5.81 -3.97
CA LEU A 35 -10.43 -6.87 -4.56
C LEU A 35 -9.12 -6.31 -5.12
N ILE A 36 -9.19 -5.22 -5.92
CA ILE A 36 -8.01 -4.56 -6.48
C ILE A 36 -7.08 -4.13 -5.35
N PHE A 37 -7.62 -3.42 -4.35
CA PHE A 37 -6.85 -2.98 -3.20
C PHE A 37 -6.18 -4.14 -2.45
N LYS A 38 -6.93 -5.20 -2.15
CA LYS A 38 -6.39 -6.40 -1.50
C LYS A 38 -5.27 -7.05 -2.30
N LYS A 39 -5.38 -7.08 -3.65
CA LYS A 39 -4.33 -7.64 -4.52
C LYS A 39 -3.07 -6.77 -4.53
N VAL A 40 -3.22 -5.44 -4.49
CA VAL A 40 -2.10 -4.51 -4.35
C VAL A 40 -1.39 -4.73 -3.01
N MET A 41 -2.15 -4.74 -1.90
CA MET A 41 -1.57 -4.94 -0.57
C MET A 41 -0.90 -6.31 -0.43
N ARG A 42 -1.53 -7.36 -0.94
CA ARG A 42 -0.92 -8.70 -0.99
C ARG A 42 0.42 -8.68 -1.73
N ARG A 43 0.51 -7.94 -2.84
CA ARG A 43 1.77 -7.84 -3.60
C ARG A 43 2.85 -7.10 -2.81
N LEU A 44 2.48 -6.10 -2.01
CA LEU A 44 3.41 -5.33 -1.19
C LEU A 44 3.94 -6.12 0.01
N PHE A 45 3.05 -6.80 0.74
CA PHE A 45 3.39 -7.49 1.99
C PHE A 45 3.91 -8.93 1.80
N ASN A 46 3.71 -9.52 0.64
CA ASN A 46 4.18 -10.88 0.37
C ASN A 46 5.58 -10.84 -0.26
N ASN A 47 6.58 -11.38 0.43
CA ASN A 47 7.97 -11.40 0.00
C ASN A 47 8.34 -12.57 -0.91
N THR A 48 7.35 -13.38 -1.36
CA THR A 48 7.64 -14.53 -2.22
C THR A 48 7.53 -14.17 -3.70
N ASN A 49 8.41 -14.75 -4.51
CA ASN A 49 8.30 -14.68 -5.96
C ASN A 49 7.07 -15.47 -6.41
N ASN A 50 6.28 -14.91 -7.31
CA ASN A 50 5.08 -15.55 -7.82
C ASN A 50 5.17 -15.73 -9.35
N THR A 51 4.91 -16.92 -9.83
CA THR A 51 4.87 -17.22 -11.26
C THR A 51 3.44 -17.18 -11.76
N THR A 52 3.20 -16.39 -12.79
CA THR A 52 1.90 -16.31 -13.48
C THR A 52 2.08 -16.77 -14.91
N ILE A 53 1.21 -17.67 -15.37
CA ILE A 53 1.21 -18.15 -16.76
C ILE A 53 0.25 -17.27 -17.57
N ILE A 54 0.75 -16.63 -18.61
CA ILE A 54 -0.04 -15.84 -19.56
C ILE A 54 0.27 -16.38 -20.96
N GLN A 55 -0.75 -16.84 -21.70
CA GLN A 55 -0.61 -17.41 -23.04
C GLN A 55 0.51 -18.46 -23.12
N ASN A 56 0.49 -19.44 -22.22
CA ASN A 56 1.51 -20.49 -22.05
C ASN A 56 2.94 -20.01 -21.75
N THR A 57 3.13 -18.74 -21.48
CA THR A 57 4.43 -18.17 -21.08
C THR A 57 4.43 -17.89 -19.59
N ALA A 58 5.44 -18.40 -18.87
CA ALA A 58 5.60 -18.13 -17.46
C ALA A 58 6.25 -16.75 -17.25
N TYR A 59 5.58 -15.90 -16.48
CA TYR A 59 6.09 -14.59 -16.05
C TYR A 59 6.28 -14.62 -14.53
N GLN A 60 7.44 -14.16 -14.08
CA GLN A 60 7.69 -13.97 -12.66
C GLN A 60 7.26 -12.57 -12.24
N ALA A 61 6.29 -12.50 -11.32
CA ALA A 61 5.95 -11.27 -10.63
C ALA A 61 6.76 -11.22 -9.33
N LYS A 62 7.82 -10.41 -9.32
CA LYS A 62 8.72 -10.29 -8.17
C LYS A 62 8.19 -9.31 -7.15
N PRO A 63 8.44 -9.53 -5.84
CA PRO A 63 8.12 -8.58 -4.77
C PRO A 63 9.15 -7.43 -4.72
N LEU A 64 9.15 -6.64 -3.63
CA LEU A 64 10.28 -5.77 -3.28
C LEU A 64 11.56 -6.61 -3.17
N TYR A 65 12.71 -6.00 -3.04
CA TYR A 65 13.95 -6.78 -2.86
C TYR A 65 13.80 -7.75 -1.68
N ASN A 66 14.07 -9.02 -1.92
CA ASN A 66 13.83 -10.11 -0.98
C ASN A 66 14.98 -11.13 -0.93
N ALA A 67 16.20 -10.67 -1.23
CA ALA A 67 17.41 -11.51 -1.25
C ALA A 67 17.33 -12.69 -2.26
N ASP A 68 16.70 -12.47 -3.41
CA ASP A 68 16.49 -13.50 -4.45
C ASP A 68 17.66 -13.62 -5.45
N SER A 69 18.80 -13.02 -5.14
CA SER A 69 20.00 -13.00 -5.98
C SER A 69 19.84 -12.31 -7.35
N GLU A 70 18.76 -11.56 -7.56
CA GLU A 70 18.60 -10.75 -8.75
C GLU A 70 19.45 -9.48 -8.67
N PHE A 71 20.07 -9.12 -9.79
CA PHE A 71 20.90 -7.93 -9.87
C PHE A 71 20.21 -6.67 -9.35
N ILE A 72 20.88 -5.97 -8.45
CA ILE A 72 20.46 -4.69 -7.89
C ILE A 72 21.41 -3.62 -8.43
N PRO A 73 20.92 -2.59 -9.14
CA PRO A 73 21.77 -1.51 -9.63
C PRO A 73 22.43 -0.75 -8.47
N ASP A 74 23.73 -0.52 -8.58
CA ASP A 74 24.48 0.33 -7.66
C ASP A 74 23.96 1.77 -7.73
N TYR A 75 23.95 2.46 -6.60
CA TYR A 75 23.55 3.86 -6.53
C TYR A 75 24.52 4.67 -5.66
N ALA A 76 25.01 5.82 -6.20
CA ALA A 76 25.88 6.77 -5.50
C ALA A 76 27.10 6.13 -4.81
N GLY A 77 27.68 5.09 -5.42
CA GLY A 77 28.85 4.37 -4.89
C GLY A 77 28.51 3.29 -3.86
N VAL A 78 27.23 3.06 -3.57
CA VAL A 78 26.77 1.94 -2.75
C VAL A 78 26.49 0.74 -3.64
N SER A 79 27.14 -0.39 -3.36
CA SER A 79 26.92 -1.68 -4.03
C SER A 79 26.11 -2.61 -3.13
N PHE A 80 25.18 -3.34 -3.71
CA PHE A 80 24.27 -4.22 -2.99
C PHE A 80 24.59 -5.69 -3.22
N ASN A 81 24.61 -6.47 -2.14
CA ASN A 81 24.68 -7.92 -2.27
C ASN A 81 23.27 -8.48 -2.49
N ALA A 82 22.95 -8.83 -3.73
CA ALA A 82 21.64 -9.32 -4.13
C ALA A 82 21.15 -10.57 -3.39
N ALA A 83 22.07 -11.38 -2.83
CA ALA A 83 21.72 -12.58 -2.08
C ALA A 83 21.31 -12.31 -0.62
N THR A 84 21.59 -11.11 -0.10
CA THR A 84 21.30 -10.77 1.31
C THR A 84 20.48 -9.49 1.45
N HIS A 85 20.45 -8.63 0.42
CA HIS A 85 19.73 -7.36 0.46
C HIS A 85 18.22 -7.58 0.40
N THR A 86 17.50 -7.09 1.40
CA THR A 86 16.05 -7.25 1.50
C THR A 86 15.37 -5.99 2.01
N HIS A 87 14.20 -5.69 1.44
CA HIS A 87 13.29 -4.63 1.86
C HIS A 87 12.16 -5.16 2.77
N TYR A 88 12.29 -6.38 3.25
CA TYR A 88 11.39 -7.00 4.23
C TYR A 88 12.18 -7.24 5.51
N VAL A 89 11.98 -6.39 6.50
CA VAL A 89 12.79 -6.37 7.71
C VAL A 89 11.95 -6.54 8.98
N LYS A 90 12.60 -6.97 10.08
CA LYS A 90 12.03 -6.93 11.42
C LYS A 90 12.70 -5.83 12.23
N SER A 91 11.92 -5.17 13.08
CA SER A 91 12.40 -4.09 13.97
C SER A 91 13.31 -4.55 15.10
N GLY A 92 13.24 -5.82 15.50
CA GLY A 92 13.93 -6.33 16.67
C GLY A 92 13.14 -6.18 17.98
N ALA A 93 12.04 -5.44 17.96
CA ALA A 93 11.14 -5.23 19.11
C ALA A 93 9.68 -5.29 18.67
N VAL A 94 8.76 -5.52 19.60
CA VAL A 94 7.31 -5.57 19.31
C VAL A 94 6.65 -4.19 19.35
N THR A 95 7.37 -3.18 19.82
CA THR A 95 6.89 -1.80 19.94
C THR A 95 7.62 -0.91 18.96
N LEU A 96 6.87 -0.03 18.32
CA LEU A 96 7.38 0.92 17.33
C LEU A 96 8.19 2.03 18.03
N ASP A 97 9.38 2.29 17.51
CA ASP A 97 10.23 3.43 17.89
C ASP A 97 10.64 4.27 16.66
N SER A 98 11.33 5.38 16.88
CA SER A 98 11.77 6.27 15.81
C SER A 98 12.88 5.67 14.95
N GLY A 99 13.74 4.84 15.53
CA GLY A 99 14.81 4.15 14.80
C GLY A 99 14.29 3.15 13.77
N ASP A 100 13.13 2.55 14.04
CA ASP A 100 12.43 1.69 13.09
C ASP A 100 12.02 2.47 11.83
N PHE A 101 11.50 3.68 12.01
CA PHE A 101 11.15 4.56 10.90
C PHE A 101 12.37 4.98 10.08
N GLU A 102 13.42 5.37 10.76
CA GLU A 102 14.68 5.82 10.15
C GLU A 102 15.32 4.67 9.37
N THR A 103 15.33 3.47 9.94
CA THR A 103 15.79 2.24 9.26
C THR A 103 14.97 1.93 8.03
N LEU A 104 13.63 1.97 8.14
CA LEU A 104 12.73 1.67 7.03
C LEU A 104 12.91 2.65 5.85
N VAL A 105 13.09 3.93 6.17
CA VAL A 105 13.30 4.97 5.17
C VAL A 105 14.69 4.89 4.55
N SER A 106 15.74 4.56 5.31
CA SER A 106 17.09 4.43 4.78
C SER A 106 17.19 3.38 3.68
N LEU A 107 16.40 2.29 3.77
CA LEU A 107 16.29 1.29 2.70
C LEU A 107 15.80 1.85 1.35
N LEU A 108 15.01 2.91 1.36
CA LEU A 108 14.58 3.57 0.13
C LEU A 108 15.63 4.57 -0.35
N GLU A 109 16.21 5.33 0.60
CA GLU A 109 17.17 6.38 0.29
C GLU A 109 18.48 5.86 -0.29
N GLU A 110 18.93 4.67 0.11
CA GLU A 110 20.13 4.02 -0.45
C GLU A 110 19.99 3.67 -1.93
N HIS A 111 18.74 3.51 -2.43
CA HIS A 111 18.45 3.35 -3.86
C HIS A 111 18.15 4.68 -4.59
N GLY A 112 18.34 5.82 -3.92
CA GLY A 112 18.13 7.13 -4.50
C GLY A 112 16.70 7.67 -4.41
N TYR A 113 15.79 6.97 -3.75
CA TYR A 113 14.42 7.44 -3.53
C TYR A 113 14.37 8.40 -2.34
N LYS A 114 14.66 9.68 -2.59
CA LYS A 114 14.71 10.73 -1.56
C LYS A 114 14.15 12.05 -2.08
N ARG A 115 13.85 12.96 -1.18
CA ARG A 115 13.29 14.28 -1.53
C ARG A 115 14.18 15.07 -2.49
N ALA A 116 15.50 14.97 -2.34
CA ALA A 116 16.45 15.65 -3.22
C ALA A 116 16.36 15.17 -4.69
N THR A 117 15.87 13.96 -4.94
CA THR A 117 15.64 13.39 -6.27
C THR A 117 14.17 13.51 -6.74
N GLY A 118 13.36 14.34 -6.04
CA GLY A 118 11.99 14.63 -6.42
C GLY A 118 10.95 13.62 -5.92
N TYR A 119 11.32 12.74 -4.99
CA TYR A 119 10.38 11.78 -4.39
C TYR A 119 9.85 12.28 -3.05
N GLN A 120 8.57 12.06 -2.82
CA GLN A 120 7.97 12.14 -1.48
C GLN A 120 7.98 10.73 -0.88
N ILE A 121 8.58 10.59 0.30
CA ILE A 121 8.51 9.35 1.07
C ILE A 121 7.28 9.41 1.97
N VAL A 122 6.51 8.34 1.92
CA VAL A 122 5.28 8.16 2.70
C VAL A 122 5.42 6.88 3.51
N VAL A 123 5.14 6.97 4.80
CA VAL A 123 5.10 5.81 5.69
C VAL A 123 3.67 5.56 6.12
N MET A 124 3.17 4.37 5.83
CA MET A 124 1.84 3.93 6.21
C MET A 124 1.90 3.08 7.48
N ILE A 125 1.07 3.41 8.43
CA ILE A 125 0.99 2.73 9.74
C ILE A 125 -0.42 2.28 10.04
N ASN A 126 -0.56 1.25 10.87
CA ASN A 126 -1.85 0.91 11.46
C ASN A 126 -2.27 1.97 12.49
N PRO A 127 -3.57 2.28 12.63
CA PRO A 127 -4.09 3.23 13.65
C PRO A 127 -3.58 2.98 15.06
N ALA A 128 -3.35 1.73 15.44
CA ALA A 128 -2.83 1.36 16.76
C ALA A 128 -1.42 1.91 17.05
N GLN A 129 -0.63 2.24 16.03
CA GLN A 129 0.73 2.75 16.16
C GLN A 129 0.81 4.29 16.17
N ALA A 130 -0.25 4.97 15.77
CA ALA A 130 -0.29 6.43 15.69
C ALA A 130 0.05 7.15 17.03
N PRO A 131 -0.37 6.66 18.20
CA PRO A 131 0.02 7.29 19.48
C PRO A 131 1.54 7.31 19.72
N SER A 132 2.26 6.23 19.38
CA SER A 132 3.72 6.17 19.52
C SER A 132 4.40 7.21 18.64
N VAL A 133 4.00 7.29 17.36
CA VAL A 133 4.59 8.28 16.42
C VAL A 133 4.35 9.72 16.86
N ARG A 134 3.15 10.02 17.36
CA ARG A 134 2.81 11.38 17.85
C ARG A 134 3.62 11.84 19.06
N SER A 135 4.21 10.92 19.79
CA SER A 135 5.00 11.21 20.98
C SER A 135 6.46 11.60 20.69
N TRP A 136 6.96 11.38 19.48
CA TRP A 136 8.36 11.57 19.15
C TRP A 136 8.78 13.05 19.16
N ARG A 137 9.94 13.30 19.77
CA ARG A 137 10.55 14.64 19.85
C ARG A 137 12.04 14.52 19.57
N ALA A 138 12.57 15.44 18.80
CA ALA A 138 13.97 15.48 18.42
C ALA A 138 14.88 15.45 19.65
N ASN A 139 15.91 14.62 19.59
CA ASN A 139 16.88 14.40 20.67
C ASN A 139 16.28 13.86 21.98
N VAL A 140 15.07 13.34 21.96
CA VAL A 140 14.43 12.68 23.11
C VAL A 140 14.37 11.18 22.86
N ALA A 141 14.78 10.42 23.87
CA ALA A 141 14.63 8.96 23.82
C ALA A 141 13.15 8.58 23.88
N ASN A 142 12.76 7.62 23.05
CA ASN A 142 11.43 7.05 23.00
C ASN A 142 11.46 5.55 23.33
N LEU A 143 10.49 4.78 22.84
CA LEU A 143 10.44 3.34 23.11
C LEU A 143 11.74 2.66 22.65
N ASN A 144 12.09 1.56 23.31
CA ASN A 144 13.31 0.75 23.06
C ASN A 144 14.63 1.52 23.19
N GLY A 145 14.62 2.76 23.74
CA GLY A 145 15.82 3.60 23.89
C GLY A 145 16.25 4.32 22.62
N ALA A 146 15.49 4.27 21.55
CA ALA A 146 15.77 5.02 20.34
C ALA A 146 15.65 6.54 20.59
N VAL A 147 16.57 7.31 20.02
CA VAL A 147 16.57 8.78 20.09
C VAL A 147 16.08 9.33 18.77
N ALA A 148 14.94 10.03 18.79
CA ALA A 148 14.34 10.56 17.57
C ALA A 148 15.20 11.66 16.94
N GLN A 149 15.39 11.61 15.62
CA GLN A 149 16.13 12.63 14.87
C GLN A 149 15.28 13.89 14.63
N TYR A 150 13.96 13.74 14.54
CA TYR A 150 13.05 14.82 14.20
C TYR A 150 11.90 14.93 15.21
N ASP A 151 11.31 16.12 15.27
CA ASP A 151 10.01 16.31 15.92
C ASP A 151 8.89 15.77 15.02
N PHE A 152 7.91 15.16 15.65
CA PHE A 152 6.66 14.87 14.97
C PHE A 152 5.82 16.16 14.83
N VAL A 153 5.38 16.47 13.60
CA VAL A 153 4.57 17.64 13.26
C VAL A 153 3.16 17.17 12.90
N PRO A 154 2.13 17.56 13.66
CA PRO A 154 0.74 17.18 13.35
C PRO A 154 0.24 17.87 12.07
N PRO A 155 -0.84 17.36 11.44
CA PRO A 155 -1.42 17.95 10.23
C PRO A 155 -2.11 19.28 10.52
N ARG A 156 -2.34 20.09 9.48
CA ARG A 156 -3.08 21.36 9.57
C ARG A 156 -4.46 21.14 10.18
N GLY A 157 -4.93 22.14 10.97
CA GLY A 157 -6.26 22.11 11.56
C GLY A 157 -6.40 21.31 12.86
N VAL A 158 -5.35 20.67 13.34
CA VAL A 158 -5.31 20.17 14.71
C VAL A 158 -5.15 21.37 15.64
N ASN A 159 -6.08 21.57 16.59
CA ASN A 159 -5.99 22.65 17.57
C ASN A 159 -4.75 22.46 18.46
N ILE A 160 -3.68 23.18 18.12
CA ILE A 160 -2.49 23.28 18.96
C ILE A 160 -2.66 24.58 19.75
N ILE A 161 -2.65 24.49 21.07
CA ILE A 161 -2.87 25.62 22.01
C ILE A 161 -1.65 26.56 22.05
N LEU A 162 -0.94 26.76 20.96
CA LEU A 162 0.22 27.65 20.90
C LEU A 162 -0.05 28.82 19.94
N PRO A 163 0.16 30.08 20.36
CA PRO A 163 -0.23 31.27 19.60
C PRO A 163 0.54 31.53 18.29
N SER A 164 1.58 30.73 17.97
CA SER A 164 2.34 30.90 16.73
C SER A 164 2.92 29.56 16.24
N THR A 165 2.04 28.63 15.91
CA THR A 165 2.41 27.28 15.46
C THR A 165 3.23 27.27 14.16
N VAL A 166 2.97 28.19 13.23
CA VAL A 166 3.72 28.28 11.97
C VAL A 166 5.17 28.68 12.17
N ALA A 167 5.46 29.54 13.15
CA ALA A 167 6.81 29.95 13.44
C ALA A 167 7.63 28.86 14.18
N LEU A 168 6.93 27.97 14.90
CA LEU A 168 7.58 26.92 15.69
C LEU A 168 7.77 25.61 14.90
N PHE A 169 6.77 25.22 14.07
CA PHE A 169 6.77 23.93 13.36
C PHE A 169 6.96 24.08 11.84
N GLY A 170 7.01 25.28 11.31
CA GLY A 170 7.04 25.52 9.87
C GLY A 170 5.73 25.14 9.17
N ASP A 171 5.85 24.64 7.94
CA ASP A 171 4.67 24.29 7.13
C ASP A 171 4.13 22.92 7.57
N GLN A 172 2.88 22.88 8.03
CA GLN A 172 2.22 21.67 8.47
C GLN A 172 1.69 20.86 7.27
N PRO A 173 1.76 19.51 7.30
CA PRO A 173 1.20 18.67 6.24
C PRO A 173 -0.32 18.82 6.15
N ALA A 174 -0.89 18.52 4.97
CA ALA A 174 -2.33 18.48 4.76
C ALA A 174 -2.97 17.38 5.63
N GLN A 175 -4.28 17.50 5.90
CA GLN A 175 -5.01 16.46 6.67
C GLN A 175 -5.21 15.16 5.90
N THR A 176 -5.24 15.22 4.59
CA THR A 176 -5.42 14.05 3.72
C THR A 176 -4.37 14.04 2.62
N PHE A 177 -3.94 12.84 2.25
CA PHE A 177 -3.07 12.60 1.10
C PHE A 177 -3.64 11.42 0.28
N ALA A 178 -3.98 11.68 -0.98
CA ALA A 178 -4.56 10.68 -1.89
C ALA A 178 -5.78 9.92 -1.29
N GLY A 179 -6.58 10.60 -0.47
CA GLY A 179 -7.77 10.04 0.18
C GLY A 179 -7.51 9.31 1.50
N PHE A 180 -6.26 9.24 1.96
CA PHE A 180 -5.90 8.68 3.26
C PHE A 180 -5.75 9.77 4.32
N ASP A 181 -6.04 9.41 5.56
CA ASP A 181 -5.86 10.31 6.72
C ASP A 181 -4.38 10.45 7.06
N VAL A 182 -3.91 11.70 7.09
CA VAL A 182 -2.54 12.03 7.47
C VAL A 182 -2.45 12.15 8.98
N VAL A 183 -1.59 11.35 9.59
CA VAL A 183 -1.28 11.44 11.03
C VAL A 183 -0.43 12.68 11.31
N GLY A 184 0.48 13.02 10.40
CA GLY A 184 1.41 14.12 10.50
C GLY A 184 2.64 13.89 9.62
N ALA A 185 3.73 14.59 9.95
CA ALA A 185 5.04 14.39 9.34
C ALA A 185 6.08 14.12 10.42
N TYR A 186 7.03 13.25 10.15
CA TYR A 186 8.22 13.01 10.93
C TYR A 186 9.43 13.40 10.07
N GLY A 187 10.01 14.57 10.36
CA GLY A 187 11.00 15.15 9.48
C GLY A 187 10.48 15.36 8.06
N PRO A 188 11.19 14.87 7.03
CA PRO A 188 10.75 15.00 5.63
C PRO A 188 9.72 13.93 5.20
N TYR A 189 9.31 13.03 6.09
CA TYR A 189 8.50 11.86 5.79
C TYR A 189 7.04 12.08 6.18
N LEU A 190 6.13 11.83 5.27
CA LEU A 190 4.70 11.90 5.51
C LEU A 190 4.20 10.61 6.17
N VAL A 191 3.45 10.74 7.24
CA VAL A 191 2.88 9.58 7.96
C VAL A 191 1.39 9.51 7.71
N ILE A 192 0.95 8.38 7.16
CA ILE A 192 -0.45 8.10 6.83
C ILE A 192 -0.94 6.94 7.68
N MET A 193 -2.20 7.01 8.08
CA MET A 193 -2.87 5.97 8.85
C MET A 193 -3.86 5.22 7.95
N ASP A 194 -3.74 3.88 7.93
CA ASP A 194 -4.68 3.02 7.22
C ASP A 194 -4.91 1.73 8.00
N SER A 195 -6.17 1.39 8.26
CA SER A 195 -6.57 0.16 8.95
C SER A 195 -6.29 -1.12 8.15
N ASN A 196 -6.03 -1.01 6.85
CA ASN A 196 -5.62 -2.14 6.02
C ASN A 196 -4.15 -2.51 6.21
N ILE A 197 -3.33 -1.66 6.83
CA ILE A 197 -2.01 -2.05 7.29
C ILE A 197 -2.18 -3.00 8.48
N PRO A 198 -1.66 -4.23 8.43
CA PRO A 198 -1.81 -5.17 9.55
C PRO A 198 -1.16 -4.61 10.82
N THR A 199 -1.79 -4.85 11.97
CA THR A 199 -1.21 -4.48 13.26
C THR A 199 0.17 -5.11 13.41
N GLY A 200 1.16 -4.33 13.84
CA GLY A 200 2.54 -4.77 13.94
C GLY A 200 3.32 -4.74 12.63
N TYR A 201 2.79 -4.07 11.59
CA TYR A 201 3.50 -3.84 10.34
C TYR A 201 3.51 -2.36 9.96
N LEU A 202 4.56 -1.98 9.23
CA LEU A 202 4.78 -0.66 8.65
C LEU A 202 5.10 -0.84 7.18
N PHE A 203 4.71 0.12 6.37
CA PHE A 203 5.05 0.14 4.96
C PHE A 203 5.51 1.53 4.55
N ALA A 204 6.73 1.65 4.03
CA ALA A 204 7.22 2.89 3.43
C ALA A 204 7.29 2.76 1.91
N PHE A 205 6.98 3.84 1.21
CA PHE A 205 7.13 3.91 -0.23
C PHE A 205 7.49 5.34 -0.69
N ALA A 206 8.15 5.39 -1.82
CA ALA A 206 8.48 6.64 -2.51
C ALA A 206 7.51 6.87 -3.68
N THR A 207 7.04 8.10 -3.85
CA THR A 207 6.13 8.49 -4.92
C THR A 207 6.49 9.86 -5.49
N GLN A 208 6.20 10.07 -6.77
CA GLN A 208 6.26 11.37 -7.44
C GLN A 208 4.86 11.90 -7.78
N GLY A 209 3.82 11.35 -7.16
CA GLY A 209 2.44 11.70 -7.40
C GLY A 209 1.64 10.60 -8.10
N SER A 210 0.35 10.88 -8.34
CA SER A 210 -0.56 9.92 -8.98
C SER A 210 -0.18 9.67 -10.44
N ALA A 211 -0.41 8.43 -10.91
CA ALA A 211 -0.29 8.01 -12.31
C ALA A 211 1.12 8.16 -12.95
N THR A 212 2.18 8.27 -12.15
CA THR A 212 3.54 8.31 -12.68
C THR A 212 4.06 6.89 -12.98
N SER A 213 4.90 6.76 -14.02
CA SER A 213 5.53 5.48 -14.38
C SER A 213 6.55 5.01 -13.35
N THR A 214 6.99 5.90 -12.46
CA THR A 214 7.95 5.64 -11.38
C THR A 214 7.32 5.12 -10.10
N ASN A 215 5.99 5.07 -10.03
CA ASN A 215 5.30 4.53 -8.87
C ASN A 215 5.61 3.04 -8.67
N LEU A 216 5.69 2.66 -7.40
CA LEU A 216 6.08 1.35 -6.91
C LEU A 216 5.27 0.20 -7.53
N VAL A 217 3.95 0.32 -7.59
CA VAL A 217 3.04 -0.71 -8.08
C VAL A 217 2.55 -0.39 -9.48
N GLY A 218 2.57 -1.39 -10.35
CA GLY A 218 1.92 -1.36 -11.65
C GLY A 218 0.70 -2.26 -11.70
N ILE A 219 -0.37 -1.76 -12.29
CA ILE A 219 -1.55 -2.57 -12.63
C ILE A 219 -1.50 -2.86 -14.13
N ARG A 220 -1.62 -4.12 -14.48
CA ARG A 220 -1.68 -4.57 -15.87
C ARG A 220 -3.08 -5.05 -16.18
N GLU A 221 -3.63 -4.52 -17.25
CA GLU A 221 -4.91 -4.94 -17.82
C GLU A 221 -4.72 -5.58 -19.18
N HIS A 222 -5.80 -6.08 -19.77
CA HIS A 222 -5.78 -6.74 -21.08
C HIS A 222 -5.33 -5.75 -22.19
N ALA A 223 -4.59 -6.25 -23.21
CA ALA A 223 -4.12 -5.43 -24.33
C ALA A 223 -5.28 -4.83 -25.13
N ASN A 224 -6.36 -5.61 -25.34
CA ASN A 224 -7.58 -5.13 -26.00
C ASN A 224 -8.37 -4.23 -25.03
N SER A 225 -8.62 -2.98 -25.42
CA SER A 225 -9.32 -1.98 -24.62
C SER A 225 -10.75 -2.39 -24.25
N SER A 226 -11.45 -3.14 -25.09
CA SER A 226 -12.81 -3.64 -24.80
C SER A 226 -12.88 -4.70 -23.69
N LEU A 227 -11.70 -5.20 -23.23
CA LEU A 227 -11.57 -6.18 -22.17
C LEU A 227 -10.87 -5.60 -20.92
N ARG A 228 -10.78 -4.27 -20.82
CA ARG A 228 -10.22 -3.58 -19.64
C ARG A 228 -11.32 -3.15 -18.71
N GLY A 229 -10.95 -3.04 -17.44
CA GLY A 229 -11.87 -2.66 -16.37
C GLY A 229 -12.90 -3.73 -16.05
N LEU A 230 -13.92 -3.32 -15.33
CA LEU A 230 -15.04 -4.19 -14.95
C LEU A 230 -16.05 -4.27 -16.10
N ILE A 231 -16.27 -5.46 -16.63
CA ILE A 231 -17.10 -5.71 -17.79
C ILE A 231 -18.36 -6.48 -17.35
N LEU A 232 -19.53 -5.95 -17.69
CA LEU A 232 -20.79 -6.67 -17.52
C LEU A 232 -21.00 -7.64 -18.69
N LYS A 233 -21.16 -8.92 -18.39
CA LYS A 233 -21.60 -9.96 -19.29
C LYS A 233 -23.05 -10.34 -18.99
N GLY A 234 -23.96 -10.00 -19.86
CA GLY A 234 -25.35 -10.44 -19.76
C GLY A 234 -25.44 -11.96 -19.91
N GLY A 235 -26.25 -12.59 -19.06
CA GLY A 235 -26.58 -13.99 -19.18
C GLY A 235 -27.68 -14.25 -20.23
N ASP A 236 -28.02 -15.50 -20.42
CA ASP A 236 -29.14 -15.90 -21.27
C ASP A 236 -30.47 -15.42 -20.65
N ARG A 237 -31.23 -14.62 -21.39
CA ARG A 237 -32.52 -14.08 -20.97
C ARG A 237 -33.65 -15.12 -20.98
N ASN A 238 -33.41 -16.30 -21.58
CA ASN A 238 -34.39 -17.34 -21.71
C ASN A 238 -34.40 -18.35 -20.55
N GLN A 239 -33.56 -18.16 -19.52
CA GLN A 239 -33.51 -19.04 -18.36
C GLN A 239 -34.49 -18.57 -17.28
N TYR A 240 -35.76 -18.95 -17.43
CA TYR A 240 -36.74 -18.83 -16.32
C TYR A 240 -36.48 -19.93 -15.29
N PRO A 241 -36.55 -19.67 -13.98
CA PRO A 241 -36.96 -18.42 -13.31
C PRO A 241 -35.81 -17.48 -12.93
N ILE A 242 -34.58 -17.76 -13.32
CA ILE A 242 -33.39 -17.04 -12.87
C ILE A 242 -32.73 -16.33 -14.07
N ILE A 243 -32.46 -15.02 -13.90
CA ILE A 243 -31.67 -14.24 -14.85
C ILE A 243 -30.28 -14.03 -14.23
N ASN A 244 -29.26 -14.56 -14.93
CA ASN A 244 -27.88 -14.45 -14.51
C ASN A 244 -27.18 -13.31 -15.28
N SER A 245 -26.33 -12.57 -14.60
CA SER A 245 -25.32 -11.73 -15.19
C SER A 245 -24.02 -11.87 -14.42
N ALA A 246 -22.89 -11.68 -15.10
CA ALA A 246 -21.58 -11.75 -14.50
C ALA A 246 -20.82 -10.45 -14.75
N TYR A 247 -20.17 -9.93 -13.74
CA TYR A 247 -19.16 -8.91 -13.85
C TYR A 247 -17.80 -9.56 -13.87
N ILE A 248 -17.02 -9.26 -14.88
CA ILE A 248 -15.71 -9.86 -15.10
C ILE A 248 -14.66 -8.76 -15.11
N HIS A 249 -13.58 -8.93 -14.35
CA HIS A 249 -12.44 -8.03 -14.35
C HIS A 249 -11.15 -8.81 -14.56
N GLY A 250 -10.37 -8.43 -15.58
CA GLY A 250 -9.08 -9.03 -15.90
C GLY A 250 -7.93 -8.07 -15.60
N PHE A 251 -7.29 -8.22 -14.46
CA PHE A 251 -6.11 -7.42 -14.11
C PHE A 251 -5.05 -8.25 -13.39
N GLY A 252 -3.82 -7.72 -13.35
CA GLY A 252 -2.72 -8.23 -12.55
C GLY A 252 -1.97 -7.09 -11.88
N THR A 253 -1.45 -7.34 -10.68
CA THR A 253 -0.64 -6.38 -9.93
C THR A 253 0.81 -6.84 -9.89
N GLY A 254 1.75 -5.91 -10.01
CA GLY A 254 3.18 -6.19 -9.94
C GLY A 254 3.98 -5.02 -9.37
N ILE A 255 5.15 -5.30 -8.83
CA ILE A 255 6.10 -4.28 -8.40
C ILE A 255 6.91 -3.86 -9.62
N ARG A 256 7.00 -2.56 -9.88
CA ARG A 256 7.82 -1.97 -10.95
C ARG A 256 9.20 -1.56 -10.44
N ALA A 257 9.23 -0.91 -9.29
CA ALA A 257 10.44 -0.37 -8.69
C ALA A 257 10.68 -1.06 -7.35
N ARG A 258 11.46 -2.15 -7.35
CA ARG A 258 11.66 -3.02 -6.19
C ARG A 258 12.27 -2.31 -4.98
N GLY A 259 13.11 -1.30 -5.22
CA GLY A 259 13.75 -0.50 -4.18
C GLY A 259 12.94 0.71 -3.71
N ALA A 260 11.80 1.02 -4.36
CA ALA A 260 11.00 2.21 -4.01
C ALA A 260 10.01 1.98 -2.85
N GLY A 261 10.05 0.82 -2.22
CA GLY A 261 9.24 0.49 -1.04
C GLY A 261 9.97 -0.45 -0.10
N ALA A 262 9.57 -0.44 1.16
CA ALA A 262 10.06 -1.34 2.19
C ALA A 262 8.95 -1.66 3.19
N VAL A 263 8.97 -2.86 3.75
CA VAL A 263 8.01 -3.34 4.75
C VAL A 263 8.78 -3.74 6.01
N MET A 264 8.29 -3.32 7.15
CA MET A 264 8.83 -3.71 8.45
C MET A 264 7.76 -4.40 9.28
N GLN A 265 8.16 -5.51 9.91
CA GLN A 265 7.37 -6.19 10.93
C GLN A 265 7.89 -5.81 12.31
N LEU A 266 7.02 -5.32 13.18
CA LEU A 266 7.32 -5.07 14.58
C LEU A 266 7.32 -6.40 15.33
N ALA A 267 8.49 -7.00 15.44
CA ALA A 267 8.68 -8.29 16.10
C ALA A 267 10.14 -8.41 16.57
N THR A 268 10.39 -9.32 17.49
CA THR A 268 11.75 -9.70 17.86
C THR A 268 12.55 -10.16 16.64
N ALA A 269 13.86 -10.07 16.70
CA ALA A 269 14.75 -10.39 15.58
C ALA A 269 14.45 -11.75 14.94
N GLY A 270 14.71 -11.88 13.65
CA GLY A 270 14.47 -13.09 12.86
C GLY A 270 14.10 -12.74 11.41
N THR A 271 13.63 -13.74 10.67
CA THR A 271 13.14 -13.56 9.30
C THR A 271 11.74 -12.94 9.29
N TYR A 272 11.47 -12.10 8.28
CA TYR A 272 10.15 -11.49 8.08
C TYR A 272 9.06 -12.56 7.87
N ASP A 273 7.93 -12.39 8.53
CA ASP A 273 6.75 -13.24 8.36
C ASP A 273 5.68 -12.49 7.55
N ILE A 274 5.10 -13.17 6.56
CA ILE A 274 4.00 -12.59 5.77
C ILE A 274 2.77 -12.47 6.67
N PRO A 275 2.12 -11.29 6.75
CA PRO A 275 0.91 -11.16 7.56
C PRO A 275 -0.21 -12.06 7.02
N ALA A 276 -0.93 -12.74 7.91
CA ALA A 276 -1.99 -13.70 7.55
C ALA A 276 -3.08 -13.09 6.63
N LEU A 277 -3.33 -11.79 6.75
CA LEU A 277 -4.28 -11.07 5.91
C LEU A 277 -3.89 -11.07 4.42
N TYR A 278 -2.57 -11.17 4.12
CA TYR A 278 -1.99 -11.06 2.77
C TYR A 278 -1.16 -12.27 2.34
N ALA A 279 -1.19 -13.35 3.10
CA ALA A 279 -0.56 -14.61 2.76
C ALA A 279 -1.19 -15.30 1.52
#